data_7509c30ac4417c1beb80188fcce8215a
#
_entry.id   7509c30ac4417c1beb80188fcce8215a
#
_cell.length_a   1.000
_cell.length_b   1.000
_cell.length_c   1.000
_cell.angle_alpha   90.00
_cell.angle_beta   90.00
_cell.angle_gamma   90.00
#
_symmetry.space_group_name_H-M   'P 1'
#
loop_
_entity.id
_entity.type
_entity.pdbx_description
1 polymer ?
#
loop_
_entity_poly.entity_id
_entity_poly.type
_entity_poly.pdbx_seq_one_letter_code
_entity_poly.pdbx_strand_id
1 'polypeptide(L)' 'MSKSIVVDRVKFIAEMARQNLTAEELSQKAGVGRQAIWKMRQSKPVWRTTAGHVAAALGVPLDELKEVD' A
#
# COMPACT_ATOMS: atom_id res chain seq x y z
N MET A 1 -6.47 5.04 -19.48
CA MET A 1 -5.62 5.13 -18.29
C MET A 1 -5.86 3.94 -17.40
N SER A 2 -4.80 3.43 -16.82
CA SER A 2 -4.93 2.32 -15.90
C SER A 2 -5.52 2.78 -14.55
N LYS A 3 -6.50 2.04 -14.05
CA LYS A 3 -7.07 2.30 -12.73
C LYS A 3 -6.35 1.53 -11.64
N SER A 4 -5.38 0.72 -12.02
CA SER A 4 -4.59 -0.06 -11.07
C SER A 4 -3.16 0.47 -11.02
N ILE A 5 -2.47 0.11 -9.94
CA ILE A 5 -1.10 0.55 -9.70
C ILE A 5 -0.37 -0.58 -8.99
N VAL A 6 0.92 -0.67 -9.24
CA VAL A 6 1.79 -1.62 -8.54
C VAL A 6 2.63 -0.84 -7.55
N VAL A 7 2.60 -1.26 -6.31
CA VAL A 7 3.38 -0.65 -5.23
C VAL A 7 4.68 -1.44 -5.09
N ASP A 8 5.79 -0.71 -4.92
CA ASP A 8 7.08 -1.34 -4.66
C ASP A 8 7.03 -2.02 -3.28
N ARG A 9 7.11 -3.34 -3.27
CA ARG A 9 6.96 -4.10 -2.03
C ARG A 9 8.03 -3.76 -0.99
N VAL A 10 9.25 -3.46 -1.45
CA VAL A 10 10.34 -3.13 -0.52
C VAL A 10 10.05 -1.84 0.22
N LYS A 11 9.64 -0.80 -0.52
CA LYS A 11 9.27 0.48 0.07
C LYS A 11 8.06 0.34 0.99
N PHE A 12 7.08 -0.43 0.55
CA PHE A 12 5.85 -0.62 1.32
C PHE A 12 6.11 -1.36 2.63
N ILE A 13 6.83 -2.47 2.56
CA ILE A 13 7.14 -3.26 3.75
C ILE A 13 8.01 -2.45 4.71
N ALA A 14 8.96 -1.68 4.17
CA ALA A 14 9.81 -0.82 4.98
C ALA A 14 8.98 0.22 5.74
N GLU A 15 7.97 0.83 5.08
CA GLU A 15 7.10 1.80 5.74
C GLU A 15 6.28 1.16 6.85
N MET A 16 5.73 -0.03 6.59
CA MET A 16 4.99 -0.76 7.62
C MET A 16 5.88 -1.06 8.83
N ALA A 17 7.10 -1.51 8.56
CA ALA A 17 8.06 -1.83 9.62
C ALA A 17 8.45 -0.58 10.41
N ARG A 18 8.71 0.52 9.71
CA ARG A 18 9.07 1.79 10.35
C ARG A 18 7.98 2.25 11.32
N GLN A 19 6.73 2.04 10.97
CA GLN A 19 5.59 2.43 11.79
C GLN A 19 5.08 1.32 12.71
N ASN A 20 5.74 0.16 12.66
CA ASN A 20 5.39 -0.99 13.49
C ASN A 20 3.93 -1.42 13.30
N LEU A 21 3.48 -1.45 12.05
CA LEU A 21 2.11 -1.82 11.71
C LEU A 21 2.04 -3.23 11.15
N THR A 22 1.08 -4.00 11.61
CA THR A 22 0.74 -5.28 10.99
C THR A 22 -0.18 -5.03 9.79
N ALA A 23 -0.30 -6.04 8.92
CA ALA A 23 -1.22 -5.95 7.78
C ALA A 23 -2.66 -5.71 8.25
N GLU A 24 -3.07 -6.37 9.33
CA GLU A 24 -4.42 -6.20 9.87
C GLU A 24 -4.63 -4.78 10.38
N GLU A 25 -3.68 -4.26 11.14
CA GLU A 25 -3.77 -2.89 11.64
C GLU A 25 -3.84 -1.88 10.51
N LEU A 26 -3.03 -2.07 9.48
CA LEU A 26 -3.02 -1.17 8.34
C LEU A 26 -4.33 -1.25 7.55
N SER A 27 -4.86 -2.46 7.35
CA SER A 27 -6.13 -2.62 6.64
C SER A 27 -7.25 -1.87 7.38
N GLN A 28 -7.30 -1.98 8.69
CA GLN A 28 -8.30 -1.29 9.50
C GLN A 28 -8.12 0.23 9.44
N LYS A 29 -6.88 0.69 9.55
CA LYS A 29 -6.58 2.11 9.53
C LYS A 29 -6.90 2.73 8.17
N ALA A 30 -6.64 2.01 7.10
CA ALA A 30 -6.89 2.49 5.74
C ALA A 30 -8.33 2.27 5.28
N GLY A 31 -9.08 1.42 5.98
CA GLY A 31 -10.43 1.09 5.57
C GLY A 31 -10.49 0.23 4.32
N VAL A 32 -9.49 -0.63 4.11
CA VAL A 32 -9.43 -1.54 2.96
C VAL A 32 -9.33 -2.98 3.44
N GLY A 33 -9.63 -3.92 2.56
CA GLY A 33 -9.52 -5.33 2.89
C GLY A 33 -8.07 -5.78 3.04
N ARG A 34 -7.84 -6.82 3.85
CA ARG A 34 -6.49 -7.37 4.05
C ARG A 34 -5.88 -7.90 2.76
N GLN A 35 -6.73 -8.34 1.82
CA GLN A 35 -6.25 -8.82 0.53
C GLN A 35 -5.51 -7.74 -0.24
N ALA A 36 -5.97 -6.48 -0.15
CA ALA A 36 -5.29 -5.37 -0.79
C ALA A 36 -3.89 -5.18 -0.21
N ILE A 37 -3.77 -5.23 1.10
CA ILE A 37 -2.47 -5.12 1.76
C ILE A 37 -1.56 -6.26 1.31
N TRP A 38 -2.10 -7.47 1.24
CA TRP A 38 -1.34 -8.65 0.85
C TRP A 38 -0.80 -8.53 -0.58
N LYS A 39 -1.64 -8.04 -1.50
CA LYS A 39 -1.22 -7.79 -2.88
C LYS A 39 -0.10 -6.76 -2.93
N MET A 40 -0.22 -5.69 -2.15
CA MET A 40 0.78 -4.63 -2.12
C MET A 40 2.12 -5.15 -1.58
N ARG A 41 2.09 -6.10 -0.68
CA ARG A 41 3.32 -6.73 -0.14
C ARG A 41 3.99 -7.67 -1.13
N GLN A 42 3.32 -7.96 -2.24
CA GLN A 42 3.83 -8.86 -3.28
C GLN A 42 4.05 -8.15 -4.61
N SER A 43 3.94 -6.83 -4.62
CA SER A 43 4.00 -6.01 -5.85
C SER A 43 2.99 -6.47 -6.89
N LYS A 44 1.79 -6.84 -6.43
CA LYS A 44 0.68 -7.18 -7.33
C LYS A 44 -0.20 -5.96 -7.53
N PRO A 45 -0.87 -5.85 -8.68
CA PRO A 45 -1.72 -4.69 -8.97
C PRO A 45 -2.87 -4.56 -7.97
N VAL A 46 -3.14 -3.34 -7.54
CA VAL A 46 -4.32 -2.99 -6.74
C VAL A 46 -4.95 -1.76 -7.36
N TRP A 47 -6.19 -1.51 -7.01
CA TRP A 47 -6.86 -0.29 -7.47
C TRP A 47 -6.10 0.94 -6.94
N ARG A 48 -5.96 1.95 -7.81
CA ARG A 48 -5.28 3.19 -7.43
C ARG A 48 -5.94 3.85 -6.21
N THR A 49 -7.27 3.82 -6.14
CA THR A 49 -7.99 4.37 -5.00
C THR A 49 -7.66 3.63 -3.71
N THR A 50 -7.59 2.30 -3.79
CA THR A 50 -7.21 1.48 -2.64
C THR A 50 -5.79 1.81 -2.19
N ALA A 51 -4.85 1.89 -3.14
CA ALA A 51 -3.47 2.23 -2.81
C ALA A 51 -3.37 3.63 -2.20
N GLY A 52 -4.18 4.57 -2.69
CA GLY A 52 -4.24 5.92 -2.14
C GLY A 52 -4.69 5.94 -0.70
N HIS A 53 -5.71 5.15 -0.36
CA HIS A 53 -6.17 5.04 1.03
C HIS A 53 -5.08 4.47 1.93
N VAL A 54 -4.35 3.47 1.45
CA VAL A 54 -3.26 2.87 2.22
C VAL A 54 -2.12 3.86 2.41
N ALA A 55 -1.74 4.58 1.36
CA ALA A 55 -0.70 5.60 1.46
C ALA A 55 -1.08 6.69 2.45
N ALA A 56 -2.34 7.14 2.43
CA ALA A 56 -2.84 8.13 3.37
C ALA A 56 -2.75 7.61 4.81
N ALA A 57 -3.11 6.34 5.02
CA ALA A 57 -3.02 5.72 6.34
C ALA A 57 -1.58 5.65 6.85
N LEU A 58 -0.62 5.48 5.94
CA LEU A 58 0.80 5.49 6.27
C LEU A 58 1.37 6.89 6.38
N GLY A 59 0.63 7.91 5.95
CA GLY A 59 1.09 9.29 6.00
C GLY A 59 2.17 9.61 4.98
N VAL A 60 2.22 8.88 3.88
CA VAL A 60 3.20 9.11 2.81
C VAL A 60 2.48 9.31 1.48
N PRO A 61 3.08 10.09 0.56
CA PRO A 61 2.50 10.23 -0.78
C PRO A 61 2.53 8.89 -1.52
N LEU A 62 1.48 8.61 -2.29
CA LEU A 62 1.43 7.38 -3.08
C LEU A 62 2.62 7.28 -4.03
N ASP A 63 3.07 8.41 -4.57
CA ASP A 63 4.22 8.42 -5.49
C ASP A 63 5.49 7.86 -4.87
N GLU A 64 5.62 7.94 -3.57
CA GLU A 64 6.80 7.38 -2.88
C GLU A 64 6.73 5.87 -2.74
N LEU A 65 5.54 5.30 -2.85
CA LEU A 65 5.33 3.86 -2.69
C LEU A 65 5.25 3.13 -4.01
N LYS A 66 4.84 3.81 -5.08
CA LYS A 66 4.64 3.12 -6.35
C LYS A 66 5.96 2.66 -6.94
N GLU A 67 5.87 1.59 -7.72
CA GLU A 67 7.02 1.04 -8.41
C GLU A 67 7.56 2.05 -9.42
N VAL A 68 8.89 2.17 -9.49
CA VAL A 68 9.54 3.05 -10.46
C VAL A 68 9.66 2.33 -11.79
N ASP A 69 9.20 2.96 -12.85
CA ASP A 69 9.31 2.39 -14.20
C ASP A 69 10.72 2.44 -14.73
#